data_7b5dd86e15f20532b1526fccd5b7739c
#
_entry.id   7b5dd86e15f20532b1526fccd5b7739c
#
_cell.length_a   1.000
_cell.length_b   1.000
_cell.length_c   1.000
_cell.angle_alpha   90.00
_cell.angle_beta   90.00
_cell.angle_gamma   90.00
#
_symmetry.space_group_name_H-M   'P 1'
#
loop_
_entity.id
_entity.type
_entity.pdbx_description
1 polymer ?
#
loop_
_entity_poly.entity_id
_entity_poly.type
_entity_poly.pdbx_seq_one_letter_code
_entity_poly.pdbx_strand_id
1 'polypeptide(L)'
;MITNGALITFYISIIGLVLIVSRNLRTNRSHLINKIYVAFSMILIEWMIALIGMRFTTPGDEIMLYVWDALSNFGTSLAPVLLLLIALVFTHHYDQLPKRVRGLFLVPLLTNVMIWTNPLHHLHYKHFSVIASEVVFGPYMYISGGYSYLCMIAAIVIILHFAFKSNNRLYMQQAVMFSLGTLIPLVVSML
;
A
#
# COMPACT_ATOMS: atom_id res chain seq x y z
N MET A 1 6.97 -3.64 18.49
CA MET A 1 6.15 -4.83 18.81
C MET A 1 4.67 -4.49 18.69
N ILE A 2 3.88 -5.20 17.87
CA ILE A 2 2.44 -4.91 17.69
C ILE A 2 1.71 -5.17 19.00
N THR A 3 0.96 -4.17 19.48
CA THR A 3 0.16 -4.29 20.72
C THR A 3 -1.10 -5.12 20.51
N ASN A 4 -1.68 -5.67 21.58
CA ASN A 4 -2.94 -6.42 21.49
C ASN A 4 -4.09 -5.57 20.93
N GLY A 5 -4.11 -4.25 21.23
CA GLY A 5 -5.07 -3.32 20.66
C GLY A 5 -4.92 -3.20 19.13
N ALA A 6 -3.70 -3.11 18.63
CA ALA A 6 -3.44 -3.07 17.18
C ALA A 6 -3.86 -4.36 16.47
N LEU A 7 -3.69 -5.53 17.10
CA LEU A 7 -4.18 -6.81 16.56
C LEU A 7 -5.70 -6.82 16.39
N ILE A 8 -6.44 -6.37 17.41
CA ILE A 8 -7.90 -6.27 17.34
C ILE A 8 -8.31 -5.35 16.18
N THR A 9 -7.64 -4.21 16.05
CA THR A 9 -7.88 -3.25 14.96
C THR A 9 -7.63 -3.90 13.60
N PHE A 10 -6.56 -4.68 13.42
CA PHE A 10 -6.29 -5.39 12.16
C PHE A 10 -7.38 -6.41 11.84
N TYR A 11 -7.83 -7.22 12.79
CA TYR A 11 -8.91 -8.19 12.56
C TYR A 11 -10.21 -7.50 12.15
N ILE A 12 -10.61 -6.43 12.86
CA ILE A 12 -11.81 -5.66 12.51
C ILE A 12 -11.68 -5.05 11.10
N SER A 13 -10.51 -4.50 10.76
CA SER A 13 -10.25 -3.90 9.45
C SER A 13 -10.29 -4.94 8.33
N ILE A 14 -9.71 -6.13 8.53
CA ILE A 14 -9.78 -7.23 7.56
C ILE A 14 -11.23 -7.65 7.33
N ILE A 15 -12.02 -7.85 8.39
CA ILE A 15 -13.44 -8.21 8.26
C ILE A 15 -14.18 -7.13 7.49
N GLY A 16 -13.98 -5.85 7.82
CA GLY A 16 -14.58 -4.72 7.11
C GLY A 16 -14.23 -4.70 5.63
N LEU A 17 -12.94 -4.86 5.28
CA LEU A 17 -12.49 -4.90 3.90
C LEU A 17 -13.05 -6.10 3.14
N VAL A 18 -13.09 -7.29 3.74
CA VAL A 18 -13.69 -8.49 3.13
C VAL A 18 -15.17 -8.27 2.81
N LEU A 19 -15.93 -7.65 3.71
CA LEU A 19 -17.35 -7.32 3.47
C LEU A 19 -17.49 -6.32 2.32
N ILE A 20 -16.66 -5.27 2.26
CA ILE A 20 -16.65 -4.27 1.20
C ILE A 20 -16.30 -4.90 -0.15
N VAL A 21 -15.25 -5.72 -0.20
CA VAL A 21 -14.82 -6.45 -1.42
C VAL A 21 -15.94 -7.37 -1.89
N SER A 22 -16.54 -8.15 -0.99
CA SER A 22 -17.63 -9.08 -1.31
C SER A 22 -18.84 -8.34 -1.91
N ARG A 23 -19.20 -7.18 -1.35
CA ARG A 23 -20.28 -6.33 -1.87
C ARG A 23 -19.94 -5.78 -3.25
N ASN A 24 -18.72 -5.24 -3.44
CA ASN A 24 -18.28 -4.70 -4.73
C ASN A 24 -18.26 -5.76 -5.83
N LEU A 25 -17.80 -6.97 -5.53
CA LEU A 25 -17.80 -8.08 -6.48
C LEU A 25 -19.21 -8.52 -6.90
N ARG A 26 -20.21 -8.35 -6.04
CA ARG A 26 -21.62 -8.69 -6.36
C ARG A 26 -22.31 -7.61 -7.20
N THR A 27 -22.01 -6.34 -6.93
CA THR A 27 -22.83 -5.22 -7.43
C THR A 27 -22.29 -4.59 -8.71
N ASN A 28 -20.96 -4.54 -8.95
CA ASN A 28 -20.39 -3.66 -9.98
C ASN A 28 -19.09 -4.20 -10.60
N ARG A 29 -19.13 -5.40 -11.19
CA ARG A 29 -17.93 -6.08 -11.73
C ARG A 29 -17.29 -5.42 -12.97
N SER A 30 -18.01 -4.55 -13.71
CA SER A 30 -17.55 -4.08 -15.02
C SER A 30 -16.65 -2.86 -14.99
N HIS A 31 -16.87 -1.94 -14.07
CA HIS A 31 -16.14 -0.67 -14.02
C HIS A 31 -14.69 -0.81 -13.57
N LEU A 32 -13.77 -0.18 -14.30
CA LEU A 32 -12.33 -0.21 -14.03
C LEU A 32 -12.00 0.24 -12.59
N ILE A 33 -12.64 1.32 -12.12
CA ILE A 33 -12.39 1.84 -10.77
C ILE A 33 -12.70 0.81 -9.68
N ASN A 34 -13.75 0.00 -9.84
CA ASN A 34 -14.10 -1.04 -8.88
C ASN A 34 -13.08 -2.17 -8.86
N LYS A 35 -12.53 -2.54 -10.04
CA LYS A 35 -11.47 -3.54 -10.14
C LYS A 35 -10.22 -3.08 -9.41
N ILE A 36 -9.81 -1.81 -9.58
CA ILE A 36 -8.65 -1.25 -8.90
C ILE A 36 -8.91 -1.14 -7.39
N TYR A 37 -10.11 -0.73 -6.98
CA TYR A 37 -10.49 -0.64 -5.58
C TYR A 37 -10.49 -2.02 -4.89
N VAL A 38 -10.97 -3.06 -5.57
CA VAL A 38 -10.90 -4.43 -5.07
C VAL A 38 -9.45 -4.88 -4.95
N ALA A 39 -8.62 -4.63 -5.98
CA ALA A 39 -7.18 -4.94 -5.93
C ALA A 39 -6.48 -4.22 -4.76
N PHE A 40 -6.76 -2.94 -4.57
CA PHE A 40 -6.23 -2.17 -3.44
C PHE A 40 -6.64 -2.76 -2.09
N SER A 41 -7.93 -3.10 -1.93
CA SER A 41 -8.43 -3.72 -0.70
C SER A 41 -7.79 -5.08 -0.42
N MET A 42 -7.55 -5.89 -1.46
CA MET A 42 -6.88 -7.19 -1.34
C MET A 42 -5.42 -7.02 -0.89
N ILE A 43 -4.71 -6.03 -1.44
CA ILE A 43 -3.34 -5.69 -1.04
C ILE A 43 -3.29 -5.22 0.42
N LEU A 44 -4.26 -4.43 0.88
CA LEU A 44 -4.33 -4.03 2.29
C LEU A 44 -4.61 -5.21 3.23
N ILE A 45 -5.46 -6.15 2.82
CA ILE A 45 -5.73 -7.37 3.59
C ILE A 45 -4.44 -8.21 3.69
N GLU A 46 -3.75 -8.42 2.56
CA GLU A 46 -2.47 -9.14 2.51
C GLU A 46 -1.44 -8.51 3.45
N TRP A 47 -1.27 -7.18 3.37
CA TRP A 47 -0.36 -6.44 4.24
C TRP A 47 -0.67 -6.63 5.72
N MET A 48 -1.96 -6.53 6.12
CA MET A 48 -2.35 -6.76 7.52
C MET A 48 -2.11 -8.21 7.96
N ILE A 49 -2.34 -9.19 7.09
CA ILE A 49 -2.04 -10.61 7.37
C ILE A 49 -0.53 -10.79 7.61
N ALA A 50 0.30 -10.17 6.77
CA ALA A 50 1.76 -10.24 6.93
C ALA A 50 2.21 -9.64 8.29
N LEU A 51 1.65 -8.48 8.68
CA LEU A 51 1.93 -7.87 9.99
C LEU A 51 1.47 -8.76 11.16
N ILE A 52 0.32 -9.42 11.04
CA ILE A 52 -0.15 -10.38 12.02
C ILE A 52 0.81 -11.58 12.09
N GLY A 53 1.25 -12.09 10.93
CA GLY A 53 2.23 -13.18 10.84
C GLY A 53 3.54 -12.86 11.56
N MET A 54 4.09 -11.65 11.36
CA MET A 54 5.27 -11.17 12.12
C MET A 54 5.05 -11.25 13.63
N ARG A 55 3.85 -10.89 14.12
CA ARG A 55 3.55 -10.90 15.56
C ARG A 55 3.55 -12.30 16.16
N PHE A 56 3.13 -13.31 15.37
CA PHE A 56 3.07 -14.70 15.82
C PHE A 56 4.32 -15.52 15.49
N THR A 57 5.33 -14.92 14.88
CA THR A 57 6.62 -15.57 14.62
C THR A 57 7.31 -15.87 15.95
N THR A 58 7.88 -17.08 16.05
CA THR A 58 8.63 -17.51 17.23
C THR A 58 9.81 -16.58 17.49
N PRO A 59 10.05 -16.15 18.74
CA PRO A 59 11.20 -15.32 19.06
C PRO A 59 12.52 -15.98 18.63
N GLY A 60 13.31 -15.26 17.83
CA GLY A 60 14.59 -15.76 17.29
C GLY A 60 14.50 -16.44 15.91
N ASP A 61 13.31 -16.65 15.37
CA ASP A 61 13.13 -17.16 14.00
C ASP A 61 13.25 -16.02 12.98
N GLU A 62 14.49 -15.69 12.64
CA GLU A 62 14.81 -14.61 11.70
C GLU A 62 14.32 -14.90 10.28
N ILE A 63 14.36 -16.18 9.86
CA ILE A 63 13.94 -16.59 8.53
C ILE A 63 12.43 -16.34 8.34
N MET A 64 11.62 -16.82 9.29
CA MET A 64 10.17 -16.65 9.21
C MET A 64 9.79 -15.18 9.33
N LEU A 65 10.48 -14.41 10.19
CA LEU A 65 10.27 -12.97 10.31
C LEU A 65 10.58 -12.27 8.99
N TYR A 66 11.68 -12.64 8.33
CA TYR A 66 12.06 -12.10 7.02
C TYR A 66 11.02 -12.41 5.93
N VAL A 67 10.47 -13.63 5.92
CA VAL A 67 9.40 -14.01 4.98
C VAL A 67 8.16 -13.12 5.17
N TRP A 68 7.71 -12.92 6.40
CA TRP A 68 6.58 -12.04 6.68
C TRP A 68 6.86 -10.58 6.33
N ASP A 69 8.10 -10.12 6.59
CA ASP A 69 8.53 -8.78 6.20
C ASP A 69 8.53 -8.61 4.68
N ALA A 70 9.05 -9.57 3.93
CA ALA A 70 9.03 -9.56 2.47
C ALA A 70 7.59 -9.52 1.92
N LEU A 71 6.66 -10.29 2.51
CA LEU A 71 5.24 -10.22 2.18
C LEU A 71 4.65 -8.84 2.52
N SER A 72 4.92 -8.29 3.69
CA SER A 72 4.49 -6.95 4.08
C SER A 72 4.96 -5.88 3.08
N ASN A 73 6.18 -6.00 2.59
CA ASN A 73 6.75 -5.09 1.58
C ASN A 73 6.06 -5.20 0.21
N PHE A 74 5.47 -6.34 -0.12
CA PHE A 74 4.60 -6.46 -1.29
C PHE A 74 3.39 -5.52 -1.17
N GLY A 75 2.74 -5.51 -0.02
CA GLY A 75 1.65 -4.58 0.29
C GLY A 75 2.06 -3.12 0.23
N THR A 76 3.12 -2.76 0.96
CA THR A 76 3.58 -1.36 1.08
C THR A 76 4.10 -0.77 -0.23
N SER A 77 4.64 -1.58 -1.14
CA SER A 77 5.12 -1.12 -2.45
C SER A 77 3.99 -0.92 -3.46
N LEU A 78 2.95 -1.77 -3.43
CA LEU A 78 1.85 -1.73 -4.39
C LEU A 78 0.72 -0.77 -4.00
N ALA A 79 0.42 -0.64 -2.71
CA ALA A 79 -0.69 0.19 -2.23
C ALA A 79 -0.60 1.65 -2.71
N PRO A 80 0.55 2.36 -2.67
CA PRO A 80 0.69 3.73 -3.18
C PRO A 80 0.38 3.86 -4.68
N VAL A 81 0.81 2.88 -5.48
CA VAL A 81 0.53 2.86 -6.93
C VAL A 81 -0.96 2.67 -7.19
N LEU A 82 -1.61 1.77 -6.46
CA LEU A 82 -3.05 1.54 -6.60
C LEU A 82 -3.86 2.77 -6.15
N LEU A 83 -3.43 3.48 -5.09
CA LEU A 83 -4.01 4.76 -4.69
C LEU A 83 -3.91 5.81 -5.81
N LEU A 84 -2.73 5.92 -6.43
CA LEU A 84 -2.53 6.83 -7.57
C LEU A 84 -3.42 6.43 -8.76
N LEU A 85 -3.56 5.14 -9.03
CA LEU A 85 -4.47 4.65 -10.08
C LEU A 85 -5.94 4.97 -9.77
N ILE A 86 -6.38 4.82 -8.53
CA ILE A 86 -7.73 5.23 -8.10
C ILE A 86 -7.93 6.71 -8.39
N ALA A 87 -6.99 7.58 -8.00
CA ALA A 87 -7.06 9.00 -8.23
C ALA A 87 -7.13 9.34 -9.74
N LEU A 88 -6.28 8.70 -10.57
CA LEU A 88 -6.26 8.91 -12.02
C LEU A 88 -7.56 8.44 -12.69
N VAL A 89 -8.06 7.26 -12.37
CA VAL A 89 -9.28 6.72 -12.98
C VAL A 89 -10.51 7.50 -12.52
N PHE A 90 -10.55 7.91 -11.25
CA PHE A 90 -11.63 8.73 -10.73
C PHE A 90 -11.72 10.10 -11.41
N THR A 91 -10.58 10.75 -11.64
CA THR A 91 -10.54 12.12 -12.17
C THR A 91 -10.65 12.21 -13.70
N HIS A 92 -10.14 11.21 -14.41
CA HIS A 92 -10.15 11.19 -15.88
C HIS A 92 -11.21 10.28 -16.48
N HIS A 93 -11.99 9.57 -15.63
CA HIS A 93 -13.04 8.64 -16.06
C HIS A 93 -12.58 7.59 -17.08
N TYR A 94 -11.37 7.04 -16.88
CA TYR A 94 -10.84 6.02 -17.79
C TYR A 94 -11.65 4.72 -17.71
N ASP A 95 -12.08 4.22 -18.87
CA ASP A 95 -12.68 2.89 -19.01
C ASP A 95 -11.61 1.78 -19.05
N GLN A 96 -10.41 2.11 -19.54
CA GLN A 96 -9.25 1.23 -19.62
C GLN A 96 -7.98 1.98 -19.19
N LEU A 97 -7.07 1.25 -18.51
CA LEU A 97 -5.78 1.83 -18.12
C LEU A 97 -4.92 2.15 -19.33
N PRO A 98 -4.50 3.41 -19.53
CA PRO A 98 -3.55 3.78 -20.56
C PRO A 98 -2.26 2.96 -20.45
N LYS A 99 -1.66 2.57 -21.59
CA LYS A 99 -0.43 1.76 -21.60
C LYS A 99 0.71 2.37 -20.77
N ARG A 100 0.82 3.71 -20.77
CA ARG A 100 1.85 4.47 -20.02
C ARG A 100 1.75 4.28 -18.50
N VAL A 101 0.54 4.13 -17.99
CA VAL A 101 0.30 3.97 -16.55
C VAL A 101 0.78 2.61 -16.03
N ARG A 102 0.90 1.61 -16.91
CA ARG A 102 1.46 0.30 -16.55
C ARG A 102 2.91 0.37 -16.07
N GLY A 103 3.66 1.37 -16.53
CA GLY A 103 5.04 1.61 -16.10
C GLY A 103 5.16 1.93 -14.59
N LEU A 104 4.08 2.39 -13.93
CA LEU A 104 4.07 2.64 -12.49
C LEU A 104 4.31 1.36 -11.67
N PHE A 105 3.99 0.19 -12.21
CA PHE A 105 4.22 -1.08 -11.53
C PHE A 105 5.67 -1.56 -11.58
N LEU A 106 6.54 -0.92 -12.38
CA LEU A 106 7.93 -1.35 -12.53
C LEU A 106 8.69 -1.27 -11.20
N VAL A 107 8.56 -0.16 -10.47
CA VAL A 107 9.27 0.02 -9.19
C VAL A 107 8.77 -0.95 -8.12
N PRO A 108 7.45 -1.14 -7.86
CA PRO A 108 6.96 -2.19 -6.96
C PRO A 108 7.45 -3.59 -7.33
N LEU A 109 7.46 -3.94 -8.63
CA LEU A 109 7.94 -5.24 -9.09
C LEU A 109 9.43 -5.41 -8.77
N LEU A 110 10.25 -4.41 -9.08
CA LEU A 110 11.67 -4.40 -8.75
C LEU A 110 11.90 -4.45 -7.23
N THR A 111 11.09 -3.74 -6.45
CA THR A 111 11.19 -3.76 -4.97
C THR A 111 10.99 -5.18 -4.45
N ASN A 112 9.98 -5.89 -4.93
CA ASN A 112 9.75 -7.26 -4.52
C ASN A 112 10.92 -8.19 -4.93
N VAL A 113 11.42 -8.06 -6.15
CA VAL A 113 12.60 -8.82 -6.59
C VAL A 113 13.79 -8.52 -5.69
N MET A 114 14.07 -7.24 -5.40
CA MET A 114 15.18 -6.81 -4.55
C MET A 114 15.10 -7.32 -3.11
N ILE A 115 13.88 -7.43 -2.56
CA ILE A 115 13.70 -7.99 -1.21
C ILE A 115 13.97 -9.49 -1.21
N TRP A 116 13.34 -10.25 -2.11
CA TRP A 116 13.51 -11.71 -2.16
C TRP A 116 14.93 -12.15 -2.53
N THR A 117 15.67 -11.32 -3.28
CA THR A 117 17.07 -11.58 -3.65
C THR A 117 18.08 -10.86 -2.74
N ASN A 118 17.60 -10.15 -1.71
CA ASN A 118 18.47 -9.34 -0.83
C ASN A 118 19.65 -10.09 -0.21
N PRO A 119 19.55 -11.37 0.18
CA PRO A 119 20.71 -12.12 0.69
C PRO A 119 21.90 -12.19 -0.28
N LEU A 120 21.68 -11.95 -1.59
CA LEU A 120 22.75 -11.98 -2.61
C LEU A 120 23.47 -10.64 -2.76
N HIS A 121 22.84 -9.51 -2.45
CA HIS A 121 23.36 -8.18 -2.80
C HIS A 121 23.23 -7.12 -1.71
N HIS A 122 22.45 -7.36 -0.67
CA HIS A 122 22.26 -6.46 0.49
C HIS A 122 21.84 -5.01 0.13
N LEU A 123 21.12 -4.82 -1.00
CA LEU A 123 20.72 -3.50 -1.48
C LEU A 123 19.46 -2.98 -0.78
N HIS A 124 18.53 -3.87 -0.35
CA HIS A 124 17.30 -3.49 0.36
C HIS A 124 17.57 -3.39 1.86
N TYR A 125 18.15 -4.44 2.47
CA TYR A 125 18.66 -4.48 3.84
C TYR A 125 20.16 -4.76 3.80
N LYS A 126 20.96 -3.90 4.42
CA LYS A 126 22.38 -4.20 4.69
C LYS A 126 22.51 -5.25 5.78
N HIS A 127 21.67 -5.12 6.80
CA HIS A 127 21.52 -6.08 7.90
C HIS A 127 20.05 -6.19 8.28
N PHE A 128 19.54 -7.40 8.34
CA PHE A 128 18.20 -7.71 8.83
C PHE A 128 18.34 -8.40 10.18
N SER A 129 17.55 -8.06 11.17
CA SER A 129 17.58 -8.66 12.52
C SER A 129 16.17 -8.78 13.09
N VAL A 130 15.98 -9.72 13.99
CA VAL A 130 14.77 -9.84 14.82
C VAL A 130 14.60 -8.66 15.78
N ILE A 131 15.69 -7.92 16.05
CA ILE A 131 15.70 -6.71 16.85
C ILE A 131 15.57 -5.50 15.92
N ALA A 132 14.43 -4.83 15.95
CA ALA A 132 14.13 -3.73 15.03
C ALA A 132 15.18 -2.61 15.01
N SER A 133 15.80 -2.31 16.15
CA SER A 133 16.85 -1.30 16.25
C SER A 133 18.18 -1.68 15.58
N GLU A 134 18.38 -2.95 15.25
CA GLU A 134 19.58 -3.45 14.58
C GLU A 134 19.40 -3.56 13.06
N VAL A 135 18.17 -3.38 12.56
CA VAL A 135 17.91 -3.39 11.12
C VAL A 135 18.57 -2.20 10.45
N VAL A 136 19.45 -2.46 9.48
CA VAL A 136 20.14 -1.43 8.70
C VAL A 136 19.64 -1.47 7.26
N PHE A 137 18.98 -0.40 6.83
CA PHE A 137 18.45 -0.28 5.48
C PHE A 137 19.55 -0.11 4.44
N GLY A 138 19.36 -0.72 3.28
CA GLY A 138 20.21 -0.54 2.11
C GLY A 138 19.78 0.66 1.24
N PRO A 139 20.59 1.02 0.24
CA PRO A 139 20.33 2.20 -0.59
C PRO A 139 19.04 2.09 -1.41
N TYR A 140 18.63 0.89 -1.80
CA TYR A 140 17.41 0.69 -2.59
C TYR A 140 16.14 0.98 -1.79
N MET A 141 16.14 0.78 -0.48
CA MET A 141 15.00 1.11 0.40
C MET A 141 14.60 2.59 0.29
N TYR A 142 15.57 3.49 0.20
CA TYR A 142 15.30 4.94 0.04
C TYR A 142 14.69 5.26 -1.32
N ILE A 143 15.10 4.54 -2.38
CA ILE A 143 14.52 4.71 -3.73
C ILE A 143 13.07 4.23 -3.76
N SER A 144 12.80 3.03 -3.24
CA SER A 144 11.45 2.45 -3.20
C SER A 144 10.51 3.24 -2.30
N GLY A 145 10.99 3.67 -1.12
CA GLY A 145 10.25 4.53 -0.20
C GLY A 145 9.93 5.90 -0.82
N GLY A 146 10.93 6.58 -1.39
CA GLY A 146 10.75 7.84 -2.09
C GLY A 146 9.72 7.75 -3.22
N TYR A 147 9.77 6.68 -4.01
CA TYR A 147 8.78 6.41 -5.05
C TYR A 147 7.36 6.25 -4.48
N SER A 148 7.21 5.50 -3.39
CA SER A 148 5.92 5.28 -2.71
C SER A 148 5.33 6.60 -2.22
N TYR A 149 6.13 7.45 -1.57
CA TYR A 149 5.70 8.78 -1.14
C TYR A 149 5.31 9.68 -2.31
N LEU A 150 6.08 9.67 -3.41
CA LEU A 150 5.73 10.43 -4.61
C LEU A 150 4.38 9.99 -5.19
N CYS A 151 4.09 8.69 -5.25
CA CYS A 151 2.79 8.17 -5.69
C CYS A 151 1.65 8.65 -4.79
N MET A 152 1.82 8.61 -3.46
CA MET A 152 0.82 9.06 -2.50
C MET A 152 0.56 10.57 -2.63
N ILE A 153 1.61 11.39 -2.68
CA ILE A 153 1.49 12.84 -2.86
C ILE A 153 0.81 13.17 -4.20
N ALA A 154 1.23 12.52 -5.29
CA ALA A 154 0.62 12.71 -6.61
C ALA A 154 -0.88 12.36 -6.59
N ALA A 155 -1.28 11.26 -5.93
CA ALA A 155 -2.67 10.88 -5.78
C ALA A 155 -3.51 11.96 -5.08
N ILE A 156 -2.99 12.51 -3.97
CA ILE A 156 -3.64 13.60 -3.22
C ILE A 156 -3.78 14.84 -4.08
N VAL A 157 -2.69 15.28 -4.74
CA VAL A 157 -2.68 16.49 -5.59
C VAL A 157 -3.69 16.37 -6.74
N ILE A 158 -3.72 15.22 -7.42
CA ILE A 158 -4.63 14.99 -8.56
C ILE A 158 -6.09 15.06 -8.09
N ILE A 159 -6.42 14.42 -7.00
CA ILE A 159 -7.82 14.34 -6.54
C ILE A 159 -8.31 15.69 -5.99
N LEU A 160 -7.46 16.41 -5.26
CA LEU A 160 -7.76 17.76 -4.78
C LEU A 160 -7.91 18.76 -5.94
N HIS A 161 -6.98 18.75 -6.90
CA HIS A 161 -7.08 19.60 -8.08
C HIS A 161 -8.40 19.39 -8.84
N PHE A 162 -8.79 18.13 -9.06
CA PHE A 162 -10.07 17.79 -9.68
C PHE A 162 -11.26 18.32 -8.87
N ALA A 163 -11.26 18.11 -7.55
CA ALA A 163 -12.33 18.55 -6.68
C ALA A 163 -12.51 20.07 -6.67
N PHE A 164 -11.40 20.82 -6.61
CA PHE A 164 -11.45 22.30 -6.70
C PHE A 164 -11.98 22.78 -8.05
N LYS A 165 -11.54 22.14 -9.16
CA LYS A 165 -11.97 22.51 -10.51
C LYS A 165 -13.44 22.18 -10.77
N SER A 166 -13.96 21.10 -10.21
CA SER A 166 -15.35 20.66 -10.45
C SER A 166 -16.39 21.52 -9.74
N ASN A 167 -15.98 22.33 -8.76
CA ASN A 167 -16.85 23.17 -7.90
C ASN A 167 -18.07 22.41 -7.33
N ASN A 168 -17.95 21.11 -7.12
CA ASN A 168 -18.99 20.24 -6.61
C ASN A 168 -18.67 19.83 -5.18
N ARG A 169 -19.61 20.13 -4.24
CA ARG A 169 -19.43 19.85 -2.81
C ARG A 169 -19.22 18.36 -2.51
N LEU A 170 -19.84 17.47 -3.28
CA LEU A 170 -19.68 16.03 -3.10
C LEU A 170 -18.26 15.59 -3.44
N TYR A 171 -17.72 16.04 -4.58
CA TYR A 171 -16.33 15.71 -4.97
C TYR A 171 -15.33 16.30 -3.99
N MET A 172 -15.59 17.49 -3.44
CA MET A 172 -14.74 18.07 -2.41
C MET A 172 -14.72 17.21 -1.13
N GLN A 173 -15.87 16.74 -0.65
CA GLN A 173 -15.93 15.86 0.51
C GLN A 173 -15.19 14.54 0.27
N GLN A 174 -15.35 13.92 -0.90
CA GLN A 174 -14.66 12.70 -1.28
C GLN A 174 -13.14 12.92 -1.36
N ALA A 175 -12.69 14.04 -1.94
CA ALA A 175 -11.29 14.38 -2.03
C ALA A 175 -10.64 14.61 -0.65
N VAL A 176 -11.33 15.31 0.25
CA VAL A 176 -10.86 15.52 1.63
C VAL A 176 -10.74 14.19 2.37
N MET A 177 -11.76 13.32 2.31
CA MET A 177 -11.72 12.01 2.96
C MET A 177 -10.60 11.13 2.41
N PHE A 178 -10.42 11.10 1.07
CA PHE A 178 -9.33 10.38 0.43
C PHE A 178 -7.97 10.92 0.89
N SER A 179 -7.81 12.25 0.90
CA SER A 179 -6.56 12.91 1.30
C SER A 179 -6.23 12.63 2.76
N LEU A 180 -7.20 12.71 3.68
CA LEU A 180 -6.99 12.39 5.09
C LEU A 180 -6.61 10.91 5.28
N GLY A 181 -7.32 9.99 4.59
CA GLY A 181 -7.00 8.57 4.63
C GLY A 181 -5.61 8.23 4.10
N THR A 182 -5.06 9.04 3.20
CA THR A 182 -3.72 8.86 2.62
C THR A 182 -2.64 9.58 3.45
N LEU A 183 -2.93 10.78 3.97
CA LEU A 183 -1.98 11.58 4.75
C LEU A 183 -1.66 10.97 6.11
N ILE A 184 -2.65 10.38 6.79
CA ILE A 184 -2.45 9.81 8.14
C ILE A 184 -1.36 8.72 8.10
N PRO A 185 -1.44 7.66 7.25
CA PRO A 185 -0.37 6.67 7.15
C PRO A 185 0.97 7.26 6.71
N LEU A 186 0.95 8.26 5.82
CA LEU A 186 2.16 8.92 5.33
C LEU A 186 2.90 9.64 6.47
N VAL A 187 2.19 10.42 7.29
CA VAL A 187 2.79 11.14 8.43
C VAL A 187 3.27 10.15 9.49
N VAL A 188 2.46 9.15 9.83
CA VAL A 188 2.83 8.13 10.83
C VAL A 188 4.07 7.34 10.41
N SER A 189 4.27 7.09 9.11
CA SER A 189 5.45 6.36 8.61
C SER A 189 6.74 7.20 8.60
N MET A 190 6.65 8.51 8.81
CA MET A 190 7.81 9.42 8.88
C MET A 190 8.27 9.70 10.32
N LEU A 191 7.44 9.37 11.33
CA LEU A 191 7.73 9.52 12.76
C LEU A 191 8.41 8.27 13.32
#